data_103dffc332a0c45535b171fb913f2ca4
#
_entry.id   103dffc332a0c45535b171fb913f2ca4
#
_cell.length_a   1.000
_cell.length_b   1.000
_cell.length_c   1.000
_cell.angle_alpha   90.00
_cell.angle_beta   90.00
_cell.angle_gamma   90.00
#
_symmetry.space_group_name_H-M   'P 1'
#
loop_
_entity.id
_entity.type
_entity.pdbx_description
1 polymer ?
#
loop_
_entity_poly.entity_id
_entity_poly.type
_entity_poly.pdbx_seq_one_letter_code
_entity_poly.pdbx_strand_id
1 'polypeptide(L)'
;MTIYNKKEGLLLFLGDIVVFVISLWLALFLRNLAAPSRELFYLHLFPFSLIFTAWVISFFVAGLYGKHTLLFKSRLPTLILNTQIINSVLAVIFFYFIPALIITPKILLFIYLAVSFAFILIWRTRLVSYFGFRKKQKAFLVGEGKEIRELYEEVNHNSRYSLSFVGFLDIGKDGFDAEDDLVRPVYENGISVVVLDSKSARIEPLLPHLYNLIFANVNFIDMHKVYEDIFDRVPLSLLRYNWFLQNISSSSHPVYDILKRLMDIVVSFFALLVSLLLYPFVFIAIKLDDDGPIFSHQDRIGKGNGIIHLLKFRTMTSDDGGAWGQTDLSREDSAKRENKVTRVGAFLRKSRIDEIPQLWNVLLGSISLIGPRPEFPDPVKRYAAEVPYYNIRHLIKPGLSGWAQIYHENHPHHGIDVEETKNKLSYDLYYIKNRSIMLDIKIALLTVKTLLSRSGK
;
A
#
# COMPACT_ATOMS: atom_id res chain seq x y z
N MET A 1 17.46 11.57 -9.83
CA MET A 1 18.11 10.49 -9.05
C MET A 1 17.08 9.96 -8.09
N THR A 2 16.75 8.67 -8.10
CA THR A 2 15.78 8.10 -7.17
C THR A 2 16.53 7.65 -5.91
N ILE A 3 16.08 8.11 -4.74
CA ILE A 3 16.69 7.84 -3.42
C ILE A 3 16.53 6.37 -3.06
N TYR A 4 15.46 5.77 -3.53
CA TYR A 4 15.23 4.34 -3.50
C TYR A 4 15.65 3.73 -4.84
N ASN A 5 16.49 2.71 -4.77
CA ASN A 5 16.94 2.02 -5.96
C ASN A 5 15.82 1.10 -6.47
N LYS A 6 14.98 1.61 -7.41
CA LYS A 6 13.95 0.78 -8.09
C LYS A 6 14.55 -0.50 -8.71
N LYS A 7 15.86 -0.48 -8.99
CA LYS A 7 16.59 -1.65 -9.50
C LYS A 7 16.73 -2.76 -8.45
N GLU A 8 16.65 -2.43 -7.14
CA GLU A 8 16.77 -3.43 -6.08
C GLU A 8 15.56 -4.37 -6.05
N GLY A 9 14.35 -3.82 -6.14
CA GLY A 9 13.14 -4.66 -6.26
C GLY A 9 13.15 -5.54 -7.50
N LEU A 10 13.63 -5.01 -8.63
CA LEU A 10 13.79 -5.78 -9.86
C LEU A 10 14.88 -6.85 -9.73
N LEU A 11 16.00 -6.53 -9.10
CA LEU A 11 17.09 -7.48 -8.84
C LEU A 11 16.60 -8.63 -7.95
N LEU A 12 15.86 -8.32 -6.89
CA LEU A 12 15.25 -9.34 -6.02
C LEU A 12 14.29 -10.23 -6.78
N PHE A 13 13.42 -9.66 -7.59
CA PHE A 13 12.46 -10.39 -8.42
C PHE A 13 13.17 -11.33 -9.41
N LEU A 14 14.10 -10.82 -10.18
CA LEU A 14 14.86 -11.63 -11.15
C LEU A 14 15.70 -12.69 -10.45
N GLY A 15 16.34 -12.35 -9.33
CA GLY A 15 17.12 -13.28 -8.55
C GLY A 15 16.28 -14.41 -7.95
N ASP A 16 15.08 -14.12 -7.47
CA ASP A 16 14.17 -15.15 -6.97
C ASP A 16 13.77 -16.15 -8.09
N ILE A 17 13.48 -15.65 -9.30
CA ILE A 17 13.18 -16.53 -10.46
C ILE A 17 14.38 -17.43 -10.77
N VAL A 18 15.58 -16.86 -10.82
CA VAL A 18 16.81 -17.63 -11.05
C VAL A 18 17.01 -18.68 -9.96
N VAL A 19 16.79 -18.31 -8.70
CA VAL A 19 16.89 -19.25 -7.57
C VAL A 19 15.85 -20.36 -7.68
N PHE A 20 14.61 -20.07 -8.08
CA PHE A 20 13.59 -21.10 -8.29
C PHE A 20 14.00 -22.10 -9.39
N VAL A 21 14.53 -21.63 -10.52
CA VAL A 21 14.98 -22.46 -11.61
C VAL A 21 16.17 -23.34 -11.21
N ILE A 22 17.16 -22.74 -10.53
CA ILE A 22 18.35 -23.47 -10.02
C ILE A 22 17.93 -24.51 -8.98
N SER A 23 16.98 -24.15 -8.10
CA SER A 23 16.45 -25.08 -7.09
C SER A 23 15.74 -26.28 -7.72
N LEU A 24 15.04 -26.08 -8.84
CA LEU A 24 14.42 -27.19 -9.58
C LEU A 24 15.47 -28.12 -10.17
N TRP A 25 16.49 -27.54 -10.79
CA TRP A 25 17.60 -28.37 -11.36
C TRP A 25 18.29 -29.18 -10.26
N LEU A 26 18.61 -28.54 -9.12
CA LEU A 26 19.26 -29.20 -8.00
C LEU A 26 18.35 -30.24 -7.34
N ALA A 27 17.06 -30.00 -7.23
CA ALA A 27 16.12 -30.97 -6.68
C ALA A 27 16.01 -32.23 -7.57
N LEU A 28 16.01 -32.06 -8.89
CA LEU A 28 16.05 -33.19 -9.83
C LEU A 28 17.38 -33.99 -9.73
N PHE A 29 18.51 -33.28 -9.60
CA PHE A 29 19.80 -33.88 -9.36
C PHE A 29 19.80 -34.70 -8.07
N LEU A 30 19.37 -34.14 -6.96
CA LEU A 30 19.34 -34.80 -5.65
C LEU A 30 18.39 -36.01 -5.64
N ARG A 31 17.27 -35.93 -6.35
CA ARG A 31 16.33 -37.07 -6.47
C ARG A 31 16.90 -38.22 -7.21
N ASN A 32 17.60 -37.99 -8.33
CA ASN A 32 18.06 -39.02 -9.24
C ASN A 32 19.54 -39.37 -9.02
N LEU A 33 20.26 -38.62 -8.17
CA LEU A 33 21.71 -38.68 -7.96
C LEU A 33 22.53 -38.63 -9.26
N ALA A 34 21.94 -38.04 -10.30
CA ALA A 34 22.54 -37.85 -11.61
C ALA A 34 22.10 -36.54 -12.23
N ALA A 35 22.92 -35.94 -13.09
CA ALA A 35 22.54 -34.71 -13.78
C ALA A 35 21.27 -34.94 -14.62
N PRO A 36 20.23 -34.09 -14.46
CA PRO A 36 18.99 -34.26 -15.20
C PRO A 36 19.23 -34.05 -16.69
N SER A 37 18.68 -34.94 -17.53
CA SER A 37 18.67 -34.71 -18.98
C SER A 37 17.87 -33.43 -19.32
N ARG A 38 18.17 -32.83 -20.48
CA ARG A 38 17.44 -31.65 -20.96
C ARG A 38 15.94 -31.92 -21.05
N GLU A 39 15.54 -33.05 -21.57
CA GLU A 39 14.13 -33.45 -21.71
C GLU A 39 13.44 -33.53 -20.34
N LEU A 40 14.07 -34.20 -19.38
CA LEU A 40 13.56 -34.35 -18.03
C LEU A 40 13.41 -32.98 -17.35
N PHE A 41 14.37 -32.08 -17.52
CA PHE A 41 14.33 -30.75 -16.94
C PHE A 41 13.18 -29.93 -17.54
N TYR A 42 13.02 -29.86 -18.85
CA TYR A 42 11.95 -29.13 -19.52
C TYR A 42 10.55 -29.68 -19.22
N LEU A 43 10.44 -31.01 -19.09
CA LEU A 43 9.19 -31.67 -18.69
C LEU A 43 8.68 -31.14 -17.33
N HIS A 44 9.60 -30.88 -16.38
CA HIS A 44 9.27 -30.39 -15.06
C HIS A 44 9.17 -28.84 -15.03
N LEU A 45 9.93 -28.15 -15.87
CA LEU A 45 9.98 -26.70 -15.87
C LEU A 45 8.63 -26.04 -16.18
N PHE A 46 7.85 -26.60 -17.13
CA PHE A 46 6.56 -26.04 -17.51
C PHE A 46 5.55 -26.03 -16.34
N PRO A 47 5.24 -27.14 -15.65
CA PRO A 47 4.35 -27.12 -14.49
C PRO A 47 4.86 -26.25 -13.34
N PHE A 48 6.19 -26.29 -13.10
CA PHE A 48 6.79 -25.48 -12.04
C PHE A 48 6.80 -24.00 -12.36
N SER A 49 6.86 -23.58 -13.62
CA SER A 49 6.79 -22.16 -14.00
C SER A 49 5.46 -21.51 -13.62
N LEU A 50 4.36 -22.26 -13.69
CA LEU A 50 3.04 -21.80 -13.20
C LEU A 50 3.05 -21.60 -11.68
N ILE A 51 3.68 -22.52 -10.96
CA ILE A 51 3.86 -22.42 -9.49
C ILE A 51 4.77 -21.24 -9.15
N PHE A 52 5.86 -21.02 -9.90
CA PHE A 52 6.76 -19.88 -9.67
C PHE A 52 6.01 -18.55 -9.76
N THR A 53 5.07 -18.43 -10.69
CA THR A 53 4.22 -17.24 -10.79
C THR A 53 3.39 -17.04 -9.52
N ALA A 54 2.74 -18.11 -9.01
CA ALA A 54 2.00 -18.04 -7.75
C ALA A 54 2.90 -17.70 -6.56
N TRP A 55 4.14 -18.21 -6.54
CA TRP A 55 5.11 -17.95 -5.48
C TRP A 55 5.64 -16.52 -5.50
N VAL A 56 5.90 -15.96 -6.68
CA VAL A 56 6.24 -14.56 -6.82
C VAL A 56 5.11 -13.66 -6.29
N ILE A 57 3.86 -14.00 -6.60
CA ILE A 57 2.69 -13.29 -6.07
C ILE A 57 2.64 -13.41 -4.54
N SER A 58 2.84 -14.60 -3.98
CA SER A 58 2.86 -14.78 -2.52
C SER A 58 4.01 -14.02 -1.85
N PHE A 59 5.19 -13.95 -2.46
CA PHE A 59 6.31 -13.13 -2.00
C PHE A 59 5.99 -11.64 -2.03
N PHE A 60 5.27 -11.21 -3.08
CA PHE A 60 4.81 -9.83 -3.18
C PHE A 60 3.78 -9.52 -2.08
N VAL A 61 2.79 -10.38 -1.87
CA VAL A 61 1.79 -10.25 -0.80
C VAL A 61 2.43 -10.28 0.58
N ALA A 62 3.41 -11.15 0.80
CA ALA A 62 4.20 -11.18 2.04
C ALA A 62 5.02 -9.90 2.28
N GLY A 63 5.13 -9.03 1.26
CA GLY A 63 5.90 -7.79 1.33
C GLY A 63 7.40 -8.00 1.11
N LEU A 64 7.85 -9.18 0.67
CA LEU A 64 9.26 -9.50 0.45
C LEU A 64 9.94 -8.62 -0.62
N TYR A 65 9.17 -7.92 -1.46
CA TYR A 65 9.65 -6.90 -2.39
C TYR A 65 9.41 -5.47 -1.88
N GLY A 66 8.85 -5.32 -0.67
CA GLY A 66 8.50 -4.03 -0.08
C GLY A 66 9.72 -3.27 0.44
N LYS A 67 9.66 -1.94 0.37
CA LYS A 67 10.68 -1.03 0.92
C LYS A 67 10.98 -1.30 2.40
N HIS A 68 9.96 -1.69 3.16
CA HIS A 68 10.06 -1.89 4.61
C HIS A 68 10.59 -3.27 5.03
N THR A 69 10.53 -4.27 4.18
CA THR A 69 10.88 -5.65 4.55
C THR A 69 12.40 -5.87 4.65
N LEU A 70 13.17 -5.10 3.90
CA LEU A 70 14.63 -5.13 3.97
C LEU A 70 15.18 -4.56 5.30
N LEU A 71 14.34 -3.87 6.10
CA LEU A 71 14.70 -3.29 7.38
C LEU A 71 14.86 -4.29 8.51
N PHE A 72 14.00 -5.29 8.54
CA PHE A 72 13.96 -6.23 9.64
C PHE A 72 14.74 -7.49 9.30
N LYS A 73 16.07 -7.39 9.17
CA LYS A 73 16.94 -8.54 8.92
C LYS A 73 16.69 -9.68 9.90
N SER A 74 16.32 -9.38 11.15
CA SER A 74 15.97 -10.38 12.16
C SER A 74 14.63 -11.10 11.88
N ARG A 75 13.65 -10.44 11.24
CA ARG A 75 12.35 -11.04 10.91
C ARG A 75 12.32 -11.66 9.49
N LEU A 76 13.30 -11.36 8.66
CA LEU A 76 13.35 -11.83 7.28
C LEU A 76 13.34 -13.37 7.17
N PRO A 77 14.14 -14.14 7.96
CA PRO A 77 14.09 -15.60 7.90
C PRO A 77 12.71 -16.18 8.23
N THR A 78 12.07 -15.66 9.28
CA THR A 78 10.73 -16.09 9.69
C THR A 78 9.68 -15.76 8.62
N LEU A 79 9.78 -14.58 8.01
CA LEU A 79 8.87 -14.18 6.94
C LEU A 79 9.04 -15.05 5.70
N ILE A 80 10.28 -15.38 5.31
CA ILE A 80 10.58 -16.30 4.20
C ILE A 80 10.02 -17.68 4.54
N LEU A 81 10.25 -18.20 5.75
CA LEU A 81 9.77 -19.49 6.18
C LEU A 81 8.23 -19.57 6.08
N ASN A 82 7.54 -18.62 6.67
CA ASN A 82 6.07 -18.59 6.64
C ASN A 82 5.52 -18.53 5.22
N THR A 83 6.15 -17.73 4.37
CA THR A 83 5.74 -17.62 2.96
C THR A 83 6.01 -18.91 2.20
N GLN A 84 7.14 -19.58 2.46
CA GLN A 84 7.45 -20.87 1.85
C GLN A 84 6.52 -22.00 2.33
N ILE A 85 6.03 -21.95 3.57
CA ILE A 85 4.98 -22.89 4.03
C ILE A 85 3.70 -22.69 3.21
N ILE A 86 3.28 -21.42 3.03
CA ILE A 86 2.12 -21.09 2.19
C ILE A 86 2.34 -21.58 0.74
N ASN A 87 3.51 -21.32 0.19
CA ASN A 87 3.90 -21.77 -1.14
C ASN A 87 3.87 -23.29 -1.27
N SER A 88 4.25 -23.99 -0.21
CA SER A 88 4.22 -25.47 -0.17
C SER A 88 2.79 -25.97 -0.23
N VAL A 89 1.89 -25.38 0.54
CA VAL A 89 0.46 -25.71 0.52
C VAL A 89 -0.14 -25.44 -0.86
N LEU A 90 0.15 -24.27 -1.44
CA LEU A 90 -0.30 -23.93 -2.80
C LEU A 90 0.19 -24.93 -3.86
N ALA A 91 1.45 -25.37 -3.77
CA ALA A 91 2.02 -26.32 -4.69
C ALA A 91 1.36 -27.71 -4.57
N VAL A 92 1.12 -28.18 -3.33
CA VAL A 92 0.39 -29.45 -3.09
C VAL A 92 -1.01 -29.40 -3.68
N ILE A 93 -1.76 -28.31 -3.40
CA ILE A 93 -3.10 -28.10 -3.95
C ILE A 93 -3.05 -28.09 -5.48
N PHE A 94 -2.12 -27.35 -6.08
CA PHE A 94 -1.98 -27.25 -7.53
C PHE A 94 -1.77 -28.62 -8.18
N PHE A 95 -0.81 -29.40 -7.70
CA PHE A 95 -0.54 -30.72 -8.27
C PHE A 95 -1.61 -31.77 -7.96
N TYR A 96 -2.41 -31.57 -6.90
CA TYR A 96 -3.52 -32.45 -6.57
C TYR A 96 -4.74 -32.21 -7.45
N PHE A 97 -5.08 -30.94 -7.72
CA PHE A 97 -6.27 -30.57 -8.48
C PHE A 97 -6.09 -30.51 -9.99
N ILE A 98 -4.86 -30.55 -10.51
CA ILE A 98 -4.59 -30.50 -11.94
C ILE A 98 -3.87 -31.79 -12.39
N PRO A 99 -4.59 -32.94 -12.48
CA PRO A 99 -3.98 -34.22 -12.88
C PRO A 99 -3.46 -34.24 -14.31
N ALA A 100 -3.91 -33.32 -15.17
CA ALA A 100 -3.47 -33.17 -16.56
C ALA A 100 -1.96 -32.87 -16.70
N LEU A 101 -1.33 -32.40 -15.63
CA LEU A 101 0.12 -32.24 -15.57
C LEU A 101 0.74 -33.56 -15.16
N ILE A 102 0.94 -34.50 -16.05
CA ILE A 102 1.52 -35.84 -16.03
C ILE A 102 2.52 -36.17 -14.87
N ILE A 103 2.81 -35.19 -14.00
CA ILE A 103 3.82 -35.27 -12.95
C ILE A 103 3.15 -35.30 -11.58
N THR A 104 3.38 -36.38 -10.82
CA THR A 104 3.04 -36.45 -9.39
C THR A 104 4.34 -36.28 -8.56
N PRO A 105 4.82 -35.05 -8.34
CA PRO A 105 6.15 -34.81 -7.78
C PRO A 105 6.17 -34.90 -6.25
N LYS A 106 5.68 -36.01 -5.65
CA LYS A 106 5.60 -36.14 -4.18
C LYS A 106 6.96 -35.90 -3.51
N ILE A 107 7.95 -36.70 -3.85
CA ILE A 107 9.31 -36.61 -3.28
C ILE A 107 10.06 -35.40 -3.84
N LEU A 108 9.99 -35.19 -5.17
CA LEU A 108 10.65 -34.07 -5.83
C LEU A 108 10.16 -32.70 -5.25
N LEU A 109 8.86 -32.56 -5.02
CA LEU A 109 8.31 -31.33 -4.44
C LEU A 109 8.89 -31.06 -3.05
N PHE A 110 8.99 -32.09 -2.20
CA PHE A 110 9.57 -31.93 -0.87
C PHE A 110 11.05 -31.52 -0.92
N ILE A 111 11.86 -32.19 -1.75
CA ILE A 111 13.28 -31.83 -1.95
C ILE A 111 13.37 -30.39 -2.48
N TYR A 112 12.55 -30.05 -3.49
CA TYR A 112 12.53 -28.73 -4.08
C TYR A 112 12.20 -27.64 -3.05
N LEU A 113 11.20 -27.86 -2.18
CA LEU A 113 10.82 -26.89 -1.14
C LEU A 113 11.94 -26.64 -0.14
N ALA A 114 12.65 -27.69 0.28
CA ALA A 114 13.78 -27.56 1.18
C ALA A 114 14.95 -26.79 0.53
N VAL A 115 15.29 -27.15 -0.73
CA VAL A 115 16.37 -26.51 -1.49
C VAL A 115 16.05 -25.06 -1.80
N SER A 116 14.83 -24.76 -2.28
CA SER A 116 14.42 -23.40 -2.61
C SER A 116 14.38 -22.50 -1.38
N PHE A 117 13.93 -23.01 -0.22
CA PHE A 117 13.99 -22.27 1.04
C PHE A 117 15.43 -21.87 1.39
N ALA A 118 16.35 -22.83 1.38
CA ALA A 118 17.75 -22.57 1.71
C ALA A 118 18.37 -21.54 0.73
N PHE A 119 18.12 -21.69 -0.56
CA PHE A 119 18.68 -20.80 -1.57
C PHE A 119 18.06 -19.38 -1.52
N ILE A 120 16.77 -19.26 -1.32
CA ILE A 120 16.11 -17.95 -1.13
C ILE A 120 16.66 -17.27 0.12
N LEU A 121 16.84 -18.01 1.21
CA LEU A 121 17.40 -17.46 2.44
C LEU A 121 18.82 -16.94 2.21
N ILE A 122 19.69 -17.72 1.59
CA ILE A 122 21.07 -17.32 1.25
C ILE A 122 21.07 -16.13 0.29
N TRP A 123 20.27 -16.19 -0.76
CA TRP A 123 20.13 -15.12 -1.74
C TRP A 123 19.78 -13.79 -1.07
N ARG A 124 18.70 -13.78 -0.28
CA ARG A 124 18.17 -12.55 0.32
C ARG A 124 18.96 -12.03 1.51
N THR A 125 19.63 -12.92 2.29
CA THR A 125 20.39 -12.48 3.47
C THR A 125 21.85 -12.18 3.18
N ARG A 126 22.47 -12.87 2.22
CA ARG A 126 23.90 -12.76 1.93
C ARG A 126 24.17 -12.07 0.60
N LEU A 127 23.68 -12.61 -0.51
CA LEU A 127 24.04 -12.16 -1.85
C LEU A 127 23.46 -10.79 -2.19
N VAL A 128 22.20 -10.50 -1.86
CA VAL A 128 21.61 -9.18 -2.10
C VAL A 128 22.33 -8.09 -1.31
N SER A 129 22.76 -8.41 -0.08
CA SER A 129 23.56 -7.46 0.71
C SER A 129 24.89 -7.12 0.06
N TYR A 130 25.48 -8.05 -0.70
CA TYR A 130 26.74 -7.83 -1.42
C TYR A 130 26.57 -6.93 -2.65
N PHE A 131 25.44 -7.05 -3.37
CA PHE A 131 25.15 -6.23 -4.56
C PHE A 131 24.56 -4.83 -4.22
N GLY A 132 24.09 -4.63 -2.99
CA GLY A 132 23.37 -3.43 -2.54
C GLY A 132 24.25 -2.30 -2.00
N PHE A 133 25.57 -2.43 -1.94
CA PHE A 133 26.45 -1.44 -1.31
C PHE A 133 26.72 -0.23 -2.20
N ARG A 134 25.85 0.79 -2.11
CA ARG A 134 26.28 2.15 -2.39
C ARG A 134 26.81 2.77 -1.09
N LYS A 135 27.99 3.44 -1.16
CA LYS A 135 28.41 4.37 -0.12
C LYS A 135 27.26 5.34 0.14
N LYS A 136 26.80 5.44 1.39
CA LYS A 136 25.80 6.45 1.77
C LYS A 136 26.33 7.83 1.34
N GLN A 137 25.54 8.57 0.60
CA GLN A 137 25.84 9.94 0.27
C GLN A 137 25.51 10.83 1.46
N LYS A 138 26.45 11.66 1.88
CA LYS A 138 26.18 12.66 2.90
C LYS A 138 25.26 13.72 2.33
N ALA A 139 24.18 14.00 3.03
CA ALA A 139 23.16 14.95 2.62
C ALA A 139 22.89 15.97 3.72
N PHE A 140 22.42 17.15 3.31
CA PHE A 140 21.91 18.18 4.19
C PHE A 140 20.46 18.48 3.83
N LEU A 141 19.61 18.73 4.84
CA LEU A 141 18.18 18.91 4.63
C LEU A 141 17.80 20.36 4.95
N VAL A 142 17.10 21.03 4.03
CA VAL A 142 16.66 22.42 4.15
C VAL A 142 15.17 22.49 3.92
N GLY A 143 14.38 22.93 4.91
CA GLY A 143 12.94 23.04 4.78
C GLY A 143 12.28 23.56 6.06
N GLU A 144 10.95 23.46 6.11
CA GLU A 144 10.15 23.92 7.25
C GLU A 144 9.16 22.82 7.68
N GLY A 145 8.67 22.93 8.93
CA GLY A 145 7.59 22.09 9.44
C GLY A 145 8.04 20.78 10.09
N LYS A 146 7.03 19.95 10.44
CA LYS A 146 7.27 18.67 11.13
C LYS A 146 7.90 17.61 10.23
N GLU A 147 7.66 17.71 8.94
CA GLU A 147 8.10 16.74 7.93
C GLU A 147 9.61 16.70 7.77
N ILE A 148 10.31 17.82 8.04
CA ILE A 148 11.78 17.86 7.99
C ILE A 148 12.38 16.96 9.07
N ARG A 149 11.85 16.99 10.30
CA ARG A 149 12.31 16.16 11.40
C ARG A 149 11.98 14.69 11.17
N GLU A 150 10.75 14.41 10.74
CA GLU A 150 10.33 13.06 10.40
C GLU A 150 11.23 12.44 9.34
N LEU A 151 11.57 13.21 8.31
CA LEU A 151 12.46 12.77 7.23
C LEU A 151 13.88 12.55 7.72
N TYR A 152 14.42 13.47 8.56
CA TYR A 152 15.74 13.36 9.14
C TYR A 152 15.88 12.11 10.02
N GLU A 153 14.92 11.90 10.92
CA GLU A 153 14.90 10.75 11.81
C GLU A 153 14.78 9.43 11.07
N GLU A 154 13.83 9.30 10.16
CA GLU A 154 13.59 8.07 9.38
C GLU A 154 14.84 7.69 8.57
N VAL A 155 15.46 8.64 7.87
CA VAL A 155 16.62 8.37 7.02
C VAL A 155 17.84 7.99 7.84
N ASN A 156 18.08 8.64 8.98
CA ASN A 156 19.26 8.38 9.79
C ASN A 156 19.16 7.12 10.65
N HIS A 157 17.95 6.78 11.15
CA HIS A 157 17.72 5.55 11.89
C HIS A 157 17.75 4.30 11.02
N ASN A 158 17.61 4.46 9.68
CA ASN A 158 17.53 3.33 8.78
C ASN A 158 18.74 3.24 7.82
N SER A 159 19.47 2.14 7.90
CA SER A 159 20.67 1.91 7.08
C SER A 159 20.37 1.61 5.59
N ARG A 160 19.11 1.44 5.22
CA ARG A 160 18.66 1.07 3.86
C ARG A 160 18.74 2.20 2.85
N TYR A 161 18.66 3.43 3.33
CA TYR A 161 18.68 4.58 2.42
C TYR A 161 20.10 4.86 1.93
N SER A 162 20.20 5.29 0.69
CA SER A 162 21.46 5.71 0.08
C SER A 162 21.90 7.09 0.54
N LEU A 163 21.11 7.77 1.37
CA LEU A 163 21.38 9.05 1.98
C LEU A 163 21.65 8.91 3.47
N SER A 164 22.45 9.81 4.02
CA SER A 164 22.64 10.03 5.45
C SER A 164 22.64 11.53 5.69
N PHE A 165 21.68 12.03 6.43
CA PHE A 165 21.64 13.45 6.75
C PHE A 165 22.63 13.77 7.86
N VAL A 166 23.58 14.66 7.58
CA VAL A 166 24.54 15.17 8.55
C VAL A 166 23.89 16.21 9.46
N GLY A 167 22.94 16.99 8.90
CA GLY A 167 22.20 18.00 9.64
C GLY A 167 20.99 18.47 8.85
N PHE A 168 20.22 19.37 9.43
CA PHE A 168 19.10 20.04 8.76
C PHE A 168 19.02 21.52 9.20
N LEU A 169 18.56 22.37 8.28
CA LEU A 169 18.22 23.76 8.52
C LEU A 169 16.68 23.92 8.46
N ASP A 170 16.10 24.33 9.60
CA ASP A 170 14.67 24.65 9.69
C ASP A 170 14.46 26.13 9.36
N ILE A 171 14.12 26.42 8.10
CA ILE A 171 13.85 27.78 7.61
C ILE A 171 12.52 28.36 8.13
N GLY A 172 11.74 27.56 8.86
CA GLY A 172 10.54 28.03 9.56
C GLY A 172 10.86 28.89 10.79
N LYS A 173 12.10 28.80 11.31
CA LYS A 173 12.58 29.59 12.42
C LYS A 173 13.28 30.83 11.91
N ASP A 174 13.08 31.96 12.59
CA ASP A 174 13.78 33.19 12.29
C ASP A 174 15.20 33.18 12.92
N GLY A 175 16.16 33.92 12.30
CA GLY A 175 17.49 34.15 12.87
C GLY A 175 18.56 33.12 12.44
N PHE A 176 18.38 32.39 11.34
CA PHE A 176 19.44 31.56 10.75
C PHE A 176 20.39 32.43 9.88
N ASP A 177 21.66 32.07 9.88
CA ASP A 177 22.70 32.62 8.97
C ASP A 177 22.97 31.63 7.83
N ALA A 178 22.82 32.09 6.60
CA ALA A 178 23.00 31.21 5.43
C ALA A 178 24.43 30.69 5.29
N GLU A 179 25.44 31.48 5.69
CA GLU A 179 26.86 31.09 5.60
C GLU A 179 27.20 30.09 6.70
N ASP A 180 26.84 30.39 7.95
CA ASP A 180 27.19 29.56 9.11
C ASP A 180 26.31 28.30 9.22
N ASP A 181 25.02 28.38 8.91
CA ASP A 181 24.07 27.28 9.15
C ASP A 181 23.91 26.36 7.93
N LEU A 182 24.30 26.80 6.72
CA LEU A 182 24.14 26.01 5.50
C LEU A 182 25.48 25.81 4.77
N VAL A 183 26.17 26.89 4.37
CA VAL A 183 27.32 26.79 3.47
C VAL A 183 28.49 26.12 4.18
N ARG A 184 28.86 26.59 5.36
CA ARG A 184 29.98 26.05 6.13
C ARG A 184 29.79 24.55 6.45
N PRO A 185 28.65 24.09 6.99
CA PRO A 185 28.42 22.65 7.22
C PRO A 185 28.50 21.81 5.95
N VAL A 186 28.07 22.33 4.81
CA VAL A 186 28.14 21.63 3.51
C VAL A 186 29.59 21.37 3.11
N TYR A 187 30.47 22.38 3.23
CA TYR A 187 31.89 22.23 2.88
C TYR A 187 32.65 21.39 3.92
N GLU A 188 32.51 21.68 5.21
CA GLU A 188 33.25 20.99 6.27
C GLU A 188 32.94 19.49 6.32
N ASN A 189 31.72 19.10 6.10
CA ASN A 189 31.32 17.70 6.15
C ASN A 189 31.42 16.98 4.80
N GLY A 190 31.80 17.65 3.74
CA GLY A 190 31.89 17.09 2.39
C GLY A 190 30.51 16.57 1.90
N ILE A 191 29.49 17.38 2.05
CA ILE A 191 28.11 17.04 1.68
C ILE A 191 27.99 17.08 0.16
N SER A 192 27.45 16.01 -0.44
CA SER A 192 27.28 15.86 -1.87
C SER A 192 25.84 16.08 -2.34
N VAL A 193 24.88 16.12 -1.42
CA VAL A 193 23.45 16.25 -1.73
C VAL A 193 22.80 17.24 -0.76
N VAL A 194 22.06 18.21 -1.28
CA VAL A 194 21.17 19.06 -0.51
C VAL A 194 19.73 18.74 -0.90
N VAL A 195 18.93 18.34 0.09
CA VAL A 195 17.50 18.11 -0.06
C VAL A 195 16.78 19.35 0.42
N LEU A 196 15.99 19.99 -0.45
CA LEU A 196 15.37 21.26 -0.12
C LEU A 196 13.91 21.35 -0.60
N ASP A 197 13.10 22.11 0.13
CA ASP A 197 11.78 22.51 -0.33
C ASP A 197 11.89 23.70 -1.29
N SER A 198 12.14 23.40 -2.56
CA SER A 198 12.33 24.41 -3.60
C SER A 198 11.12 25.33 -3.85
N LYS A 199 9.97 25.01 -3.27
CA LYS A 199 8.71 25.74 -3.44
C LYS A 199 8.38 26.67 -2.27
N SER A 200 9.15 26.62 -1.18
CA SER A 200 8.99 27.55 -0.07
C SER A 200 9.48 28.95 -0.46
N ALA A 201 8.64 29.96 -0.22
CA ALA A 201 9.06 31.35 -0.42
C ALA A 201 10.22 31.76 0.50
N ARG A 202 10.39 31.08 1.63
CA ARG A 202 11.47 31.33 2.60
C ARG A 202 12.83 30.86 2.11
N ILE A 203 12.88 30.09 1.01
CA ILE A 203 14.17 29.66 0.43
C ILE A 203 14.78 30.72 -0.49
N GLU A 204 14.00 31.72 -0.92
CA GLU A 204 14.44 32.73 -1.88
C GLU A 204 15.69 33.50 -1.41
N PRO A 205 15.83 33.92 -0.14
CA PRO A 205 17.06 34.53 0.37
C PRO A 205 18.29 33.61 0.32
N LEU A 206 18.07 32.29 0.35
CA LEU A 206 19.16 31.28 0.32
C LEU A 206 19.61 30.93 -1.10
N LEU A 207 18.83 31.28 -2.13
CA LEU A 207 19.13 30.89 -3.51
C LEU A 207 20.53 31.30 -3.99
N PRO A 208 21.07 32.51 -3.69
CA PRO A 208 22.44 32.85 -4.09
C PRO A 208 23.50 31.92 -3.49
N HIS A 209 23.34 31.56 -2.21
CA HIS A 209 24.24 30.64 -1.53
C HIS A 209 24.14 29.23 -2.09
N LEU A 210 22.91 28.73 -2.33
CA LEU A 210 22.64 27.42 -2.95
C LEU A 210 23.21 27.36 -4.38
N TYR A 211 23.11 28.46 -5.16
CA TYR A 211 23.69 28.54 -6.50
C TYR A 211 25.22 28.34 -6.47
N ASN A 212 25.91 28.95 -5.53
CA ASN A 212 27.35 28.79 -5.36
C ASN A 212 27.76 27.36 -5.05
N LEU A 213 26.94 26.59 -4.32
CA LEU A 213 27.19 25.18 -4.02
C LEU A 213 27.13 24.26 -5.26
N ILE A 214 26.55 24.72 -6.38
CA ILE A 214 26.57 23.99 -7.67
C ILE A 214 28.02 23.82 -8.16
N PHE A 215 28.86 24.84 -8.01
CA PHE A 215 30.26 24.79 -8.42
C PHE A 215 31.10 23.84 -7.55
N ALA A 216 30.59 23.47 -6.35
CA ALA A 216 31.17 22.46 -5.48
C ALA A 216 30.64 21.03 -5.76
N ASN A 217 30.01 20.82 -6.92
CA ASN A 217 29.39 19.52 -7.29
C ASN A 217 28.32 19.02 -6.31
N VAL A 218 27.64 19.90 -5.60
CA VAL A 218 26.51 19.54 -4.74
C VAL A 218 25.27 19.34 -5.61
N ASN A 219 24.60 18.20 -5.45
CA ASN A 219 23.35 17.87 -6.13
C ASN A 219 22.15 18.32 -5.31
N PHE A 220 21.17 18.92 -5.95
CA PHE A 220 19.93 19.36 -5.31
C PHE A 220 18.78 18.40 -5.60
N ILE A 221 18.00 18.04 -4.57
CA ILE A 221 16.85 17.16 -4.69
C ILE A 221 15.66 17.82 -3.98
N ASP A 222 14.50 17.80 -4.64
CA ASP A 222 13.26 18.30 -4.06
C ASP A 222 12.80 17.46 -2.87
N MET A 223 12.51 18.12 -1.74
CA MET A 223 12.09 17.48 -0.48
C MET A 223 10.77 16.71 -0.63
N HIS A 224 9.81 17.23 -1.40
CA HIS A 224 8.55 16.54 -1.64
C HIS A 224 8.78 15.16 -2.27
N LYS A 225 9.69 15.09 -3.26
CA LYS A 225 10.01 13.83 -3.91
C LYS A 225 10.68 12.84 -2.97
N VAL A 226 11.62 13.33 -2.14
CA VAL A 226 12.30 12.50 -1.13
C VAL A 226 11.30 11.95 -0.13
N TYR A 227 10.42 12.80 0.36
CA TYR A 227 9.39 12.44 1.33
C TYR A 227 8.41 11.40 0.76
N GLU A 228 7.90 11.63 -0.45
CA GLU A 228 7.02 10.68 -1.14
C GLU A 228 7.70 9.33 -1.42
N ASP A 229 8.98 9.34 -1.83
CA ASP A 229 9.76 8.12 -2.09
C ASP A 229 10.00 7.30 -0.81
N ILE A 230 10.06 7.93 0.35
CA ILE A 230 10.32 7.28 1.64
C ILE A 230 9.03 6.82 2.30
N PHE A 231 8.04 7.70 2.41
CA PHE A 231 6.83 7.46 3.20
C PHE A 231 5.63 6.96 2.41
N ASP A 232 5.71 6.93 1.06
CA ASP A 232 4.57 6.60 0.18
C ASP A 232 3.33 7.46 0.44
N ARG A 233 3.53 8.72 0.88
CA ARG A 233 2.51 9.74 1.15
C ARG A 233 3.02 11.14 0.81
N VAL A 234 2.10 12.10 0.65
CA VAL A 234 2.43 13.49 0.31
C VAL A 234 2.59 14.32 1.59
N PRO A 235 3.62 15.18 1.71
CA PRO A 235 3.79 16.07 2.88
C PRO A 235 2.77 17.21 2.85
N LEU A 236 1.67 17.08 3.62
CA LEU A 236 0.53 18.01 3.55
C LEU A 236 0.86 19.44 3.95
N SER A 237 1.70 19.65 4.97
CA SER A 237 2.05 21.00 5.45
C SER A 237 2.84 21.80 4.41
N LEU A 238 3.50 21.12 3.49
CA LEU A 238 4.29 21.74 2.41
C LEU A 238 3.48 21.97 1.12
N LEU A 239 2.19 21.53 1.09
CA LEU A 239 1.38 21.68 -0.11
C LEU A 239 0.92 23.13 -0.30
N ARG A 240 1.01 23.58 -1.55
CA ARG A 240 0.53 24.88 -2.03
C ARG A 240 -0.29 24.66 -3.30
N TYR A 241 -1.09 25.66 -3.70
CA TYR A 241 -1.92 25.56 -4.92
C TYR A 241 -1.14 25.15 -6.16
N ASN A 242 0.07 25.68 -6.33
CA ASN A 242 0.94 25.31 -7.46
C ASN A 242 1.27 23.82 -7.53
N TRP A 243 1.39 23.16 -6.38
CA TRP A 243 1.63 21.71 -6.36
C TRP A 243 0.48 20.94 -7.01
N PHE A 244 -0.78 21.31 -6.70
CA PHE A 244 -1.96 20.65 -7.28
C PHE A 244 -2.05 20.90 -8.78
N LEU A 245 -1.78 22.12 -9.24
CA LEU A 245 -1.77 22.45 -10.66
C LEU A 245 -0.71 21.63 -11.43
N GLN A 246 0.45 21.43 -10.84
CA GLN A 246 1.56 20.70 -11.49
C GLN A 246 1.39 19.16 -11.42
N ASN A 247 0.80 18.62 -10.36
CA ASN A 247 0.80 17.17 -10.09
C ASN A 247 -0.56 16.50 -10.30
N ILE A 248 -1.67 17.24 -10.25
CA ILE A 248 -3.01 16.66 -10.32
C ILE A 248 -3.77 17.12 -11.56
N SER A 249 -3.68 18.40 -11.95
CA SER A 249 -4.44 18.95 -13.08
C SER A 249 -4.07 18.34 -14.44
N SER A 250 -2.81 17.94 -14.62
CA SER A 250 -2.29 17.38 -15.88
C SER A 250 -2.55 15.87 -16.05
N SER A 251 -3.18 15.23 -15.09
CA SER A 251 -3.30 13.77 -15.05
C SER A 251 -4.59 13.24 -15.69
N SER A 252 -4.88 13.57 -16.95
CA SER A 252 -5.81 12.75 -17.71
C SER A 252 -5.07 11.48 -18.16
N HIS A 253 -5.48 10.34 -17.65
CA HIS A 253 -4.91 9.03 -18.00
C HIS A 253 -5.99 8.16 -18.67
N PRO A 254 -6.43 8.48 -19.91
CA PRO A 254 -7.58 7.79 -20.51
C PRO A 254 -7.37 6.29 -20.67
N VAL A 255 -6.16 5.86 -21.03
CA VAL A 255 -5.81 4.43 -21.14
C VAL A 255 -5.89 3.75 -19.77
N TYR A 256 -5.35 4.38 -18.74
CA TYR A 256 -5.46 3.86 -17.37
C TYR A 256 -6.91 3.78 -16.91
N ASP A 257 -7.72 4.81 -17.15
CA ASP A 257 -9.12 4.86 -16.70
C ASP A 257 -9.96 3.75 -17.38
N ILE A 258 -9.72 3.46 -18.67
CA ILE A 258 -10.35 2.36 -19.40
C ILE A 258 -9.92 1.00 -18.83
N LEU A 259 -8.62 0.78 -18.67
CA LEU A 259 -8.08 -0.48 -18.13
C LEU A 259 -8.54 -0.71 -16.69
N LYS A 260 -8.55 0.34 -15.87
CA LYS A 260 -9.08 0.30 -14.52
C LYS A 260 -10.55 -0.09 -14.50
N ARG A 261 -11.38 0.51 -15.36
CA ARG A 261 -12.79 0.17 -15.46
C ARG A 261 -13.01 -1.27 -15.89
N LEU A 262 -12.23 -1.76 -16.84
CA LEU A 262 -12.26 -3.17 -17.25
C LEU A 262 -11.89 -4.09 -16.08
N MET A 263 -10.83 -3.77 -15.36
CA MET A 263 -10.42 -4.51 -14.16
C MET A 263 -11.53 -4.51 -13.11
N ASP A 264 -12.13 -3.35 -12.81
CA ASP A 264 -13.24 -3.23 -11.87
C ASP A 264 -14.41 -4.14 -12.26
N ILE A 265 -14.81 -4.15 -13.53
CA ILE A 265 -15.91 -4.98 -14.02
C ILE A 265 -15.56 -6.47 -13.91
N VAL A 266 -14.41 -6.88 -14.44
CA VAL A 266 -14.01 -8.29 -14.49
C VAL A 266 -13.86 -8.86 -13.08
N VAL A 267 -13.09 -8.18 -12.22
CA VAL A 267 -12.83 -8.67 -10.87
C VAL A 267 -14.11 -8.68 -10.02
N SER A 268 -14.92 -7.61 -10.06
CA SER A 268 -16.16 -7.56 -9.29
C SER A 268 -17.21 -8.55 -9.79
N PHE A 269 -17.28 -8.82 -11.10
CA PHE A 269 -18.17 -9.84 -11.64
C PHE A 269 -17.84 -11.23 -11.11
N PHE A 270 -16.57 -11.66 -11.19
CA PHE A 270 -16.16 -12.97 -10.66
C PHE A 270 -16.26 -13.03 -9.14
N ALA A 271 -15.91 -11.96 -8.43
CA ALA A 271 -16.05 -11.89 -6.97
C ALA A 271 -17.53 -11.99 -6.55
N LEU A 272 -18.46 -11.34 -7.27
CA LEU A 272 -19.90 -11.48 -7.03
C LEU A 272 -20.36 -12.91 -7.29
N LEU A 273 -19.98 -13.52 -8.41
CA LEU A 273 -20.36 -14.88 -8.73
C LEU A 273 -19.99 -15.85 -7.62
N VAL A 274 -18.75 -15.75 -7.10
CA VAL A 274 -18.28 -16.55 -5.96
C VAL A 274 -19.04 -16.20 -4.70
N SER A 275 -19.32 -14.91 -4.45
CA SER A 275 -20.01 -14.47 -3.24
C SER A 275 -21.48 -14.90 -3.18
N LEU A 276 -22.12 -15.15 -4.34
CA LEU A 276 -23.50 -15.66 -4.40
C LEU A 276 -23.67 -16.97 -3.61
N LEU A 277 -22.62 -17.78 -3.49
CA LEU A 277 -22.64 -18.99 -2.66
C LEU A 277 -22.82 -18.67 -1.16
N LEU A 278 -22.41 -17.48 -0.72
CA LEU A 278 -22.54 -17.04 0.67
C LEU A 278 -23.89 -16.39 0.99
N TYR A 279 -24.56 -15.82 -0.02
CA TYR A 279 -25.78 -15.03 0.17
C TYR A 279 -26.90 -15.82 0.89
N PRO A 280 -27.21 -17.08 0.55
CA PRO A 280 -28.25 -17.84 1.26
C PRO A 280 -27.96 -17.99 2.76
N PHE A 281 -26.70 -18.25 3.11
CA PHE A 281 -26.30 -18.43 4.51
C PHE A 281 -26.38 -17.11 5.29
N VAL A 282 -25.90 -16.01 4.69
CA VAL A 282 -25.98 -14.69 5.30
C VAL A 282 -27.44 -14.23 5.44
N PHE A 283 -28.27 -14.49 4.41
CA PHE A 283 -29.69 -14.23 4.43
C PHE A 283 -30.38 -14.91 5.61
N ILE A 284 -30.20 -16.24 5.74
CA ILE A 284 -30.78 -17.02 6.83
C ILE A 284 -30.28 -16.52 8.18
N ALA A 285 -28.97 -16.27 8.31
CA ALA A 285 -28.38 -15.79 9.54
C ALA A 285 -28.97 -14.45 10.01
N ILE A 286 -29.09 -13.47 9.10
CA ILE A 286 -29.68 -12.16 9.41
C ILE A 286 -31.16 -12.32 9.82
N LYS A 287 -31.93 -13.16 9.10
CA LYS A 287 -33.35 -13.38 9.41
C LYS A 287 -33.60 -14.13 10.71
N LEU A 288 -32.69 -15.00 11.12
CA LEU A 288 -32.78 -15.68 12.41
C LEU A 288 -32.37 -14.78 13.60
N ASP A 289 -31.52 -13.77 13.34
CA ASP A 289 -31.04 -12.86 14.39
C ASP A 289 -32.03 -11.69 14.61
N ASP A 290 -32.65 -11.21 13.51
CA ASP A 290 -33.59 -10.09 13.52
C ASP A 290 -34.42 -10.08 12.22
N ASP A 291 -35.74 -9.95 12.34
CA ASP A 291 -36.71 -10.00 11.22
C ASP A 291 -36.62 -8.84 10.20
N GLY A 292 -35.73 -7.89 10.39
CA GLY A 292 -35.62 -6.72 9.55
C GLY A 292 -35.10 -7.00 8.12
N PRO A 293 -34.86 -5.95 7.31
CA PRO A 293 -34.37 -6.07 5.94
C PRO A 293 -32.95 -6.65 5.92
N ILE A 294 -32.59 -7.34 4.83
CA ILE A 294 -31.28 -8.00 4.67
C ILE A 294 -30.20 -7.01 4.29
N PHE A 295 -30.58 -6.05 3.46
CA PHE A 295 -29.68 -5.01 2.94
C PHE A 295 -29.95 -3.68 3.62
N SER A 296 -28.92 -2.89 3.78
CA SER A 296 -28.97 -1.48 4.16
C SER A 296 -28.30 -0.63 3.09
N HIS A 297 -28.75 0.60 2.97
CA HIS A 297 -28.17 1.57 2.07
C HIS A 297 -27.56 2.70 2.89
N GLN A 298 -26.32 3.08 2.54
CA GLN A 298 -25.60 4.15 3.21
C GLN A 298 -25.23 5.24 2.23
N ASP A 299 -25.62 6.48 2.56
CA ASP A 299 -25.24 7.65 1.80
C ASP A 299 -23.77 7.98 2.03
N ARG A 300 -23.03 8.15 0.95
CA ARG A 300 -21.62 8.50 0.97
C ARG A 300 -21.30 9.55 -0.07
N ILE A 301 -20.18 10.25 0.12
CA ILE A 301 -19.69 11.19 -0.88
C ILE A 301 -18.86 10.43 -1.93
N GLY A 302 -19.26 10.59 -3.19
CA GLY A 302 -18.64 10.03 -4.37
C GLY A 302 -17.80 11.02 -5.16
N LYS A 303 -17.54 10.67 -6.44
CA LYS A 303 -16.81 11.54 -7.37
C LYS A 303 -17.54 12.87 -7.57
N GLY A 304 -16.80 13.98 -7.56
CA GLY A 304 -17.33 15.33 -7.77
C GLY A 304 -18.21 15.83 -6.62
N ASN A 305 -18.01 15.30 -5.41
CA ASN A 305 -18.83 15.60 -4.22
C ASN A 305 -20.31 15.18 -4.32
N GLY A 306 -20.67 14.35 -5.31
CA GLY A 306 -22.02 13.81 -5.44
C GLY A 306 -22.32 12.75 -4.38
N ILE A 307 -23.58 12.60 -3.99
CA ILE A 307 -24.03 11.56 -3.08
C ILE A 307 -24.15 10.24 -3.87
N ILE A 308 -23.64 9.17 -3.30
CA ILE A 308 -23.77 7.80 -3.78
C ILE A 308 -24.38 6.91 -2.69
N HIS A 309 -25.14 5.91 -3.10
CA HIS A 309 -25.80 4.97 -2.19
C HIS A 309 -25.05 3.64 -2.21
N LEU A 310 -24.39 3.30 -1.09
CA LEU A 310 -23.65 2.04 -0.95
C LEU A 310 -24.54 0.96 -0.38
N LEU A 311 -24.53 -0.20 -1.03
CA LEU A 311 -25.27 -1.39 -0.61
C LEU A 311 -24.43 -2.23 0.36
N LYS A 312 -24.99 -2.61 1.51
CA LYS A 312 -24.36 -3.50 2.50
C LYS A 312 -25.36 -4.53 3.03
N PHE A 313 -24.84 -5.62 3.59
CA PHE A 313 -25.68 -6.42 4.47
C PHE A 313 -25.96 -5.66 5.77
N ARG A 314 -27.18 -5.76 6.27
CA ARG A 314 -27.59 -5.15 7.53
C ARG A 314 -26.86 -5.82 8.69
N THR A 315 -26.32 -4.98 9.58
CA THR A 315 -25.55 -5.40 10.76
C THR A 315 -26.06 -4.80 12.08
N MET A 316 -27.10 -3.95 12.00
CA MET A 316 -27.69 -3.26 13.15
C MET A 316 -29.21 -3.45 13.19
N THR A 317 -29.80 -3.35 14.39
CA THR A 317 -31.24 -3.57 14.63
C THR A 317 -32.14 -2.54 13.98
N SER A 318 -31.65 -1.35 13.69
CA SER A 318 -32.33 -0.34 12.88
C SER A 318 -31.52 -0.03 11.64
N ASP A 319 -32.19 0.51 10.61
CA ASP A 319 -31.51 1.00 9.41
C ASP A 319 -30.59 2.15 9.86
N ASP A 320 -29.28 1.96 9.72
CA ASP A 320 -28.29 2.95 10.17
C ASP A 320 -28.22 4.17 9.22
N GLY A 321 -29.12 4.27 8.22
CA GLY A 321 -29.37 5.44 7.33
C GLY A 321 -28.22 6.44 7.13
N GLY A 322 -27.00 6.08 7.54
CA GLY A 322 -25.84 6.97 7.54
C GLY A 322 -25.76 7.90 8.75
N ALA A 323 -26.50 7.67 9.82
CA ALA A 323 -26.46 8.50 11.03
C ALA A 323 -25.15 8.36 11.82
N TRP A 324 -24.06 8.90 11.26
CA TRP A 324 -22.85 9.24 11.98
C TRP A 324 -23.02 10.63 12.61
N GLY A 325 -22.97 10.70 13.92
CA GLY A 325 -22.83 11.98 14.62
C GLY A 325 -24.10 12.64 15.14
N GLN A 326 -25.24 11.94 15.23
CA GLN A 326 -26.39 12.47 16.00
C GLN A 326 -26.22 12.35 17.52
N THR A 327 -25.00 12.33 18.02
CA THR A 327 -24.75 12.42 19.47
C THR A 327 -24.93 13.83 20.03
N ASP A 328 -25.08 14.85 19.20
CA ASP A 328 -25.15 16.25 19.66
C ASP A 328 -26.44 17.01 19.31
N LEU A 329 -27.43 16.40 18.69
CA LEU A 329 -28.71 17.04 18.45
C LEU A 329 -29.82 16.30 19.20
N SER A 330 -30.25 16.92 20.29
CA SER A 330 -31.42 16.59 21.12
C SER A 330 -31.44 15.15 21.71
N ARG A 331 -30.91 15.04 22.92
CA ARG A 331 -30.96 13.86 23.80
C ARG A 331 -32.36 13.34 24.12
N GLU A 332 -33.43 14.03 23.73
CA GLU A 332 -34.80 13.63 24.08
C GLU A 332 -35.48 12.70 23.06
N ASP A 333 -35.06 12.69 21.77
CA ASP A 333 -35.66 11.78 20.78
C ASP A 333 -34.79 10.50 20.50
N SER A 334 -33.54 10.51 20.95
CA SER A 334 -32.60 9.36 20.75
C SER A 334 -32.84 8.20 21.73
N ALA A 335 -33.63 8.40 22.79
CA ALA A 335 -33.88 7.39 23.81
C ALA A 335 -34.79 6.23 23.36
N LYS A 336 -35.33 6.27 22.13
CA LYS A 336 -36.29 5.25 21.64
C LYS A 336 -35.77 4.27 20.60
N ARG A 337 -34.56 4.41 20.05
CA ARG A 337 -33.97 3.40 19.15
C ARG A 337 -32.48 3.26 19.42
N GLU A 338 -32.14 2.39 20.35
CA GLU A 338 -30.77 1.91 20.52
C GLU A 338 -30.35 1.16 19.22
N ASN A 339 -29.56 1.80 18.36
CA ASN A 339 -28.90 1.15 17.24
C ASN A 339 -27.87 0.15 17.78
N LYS A 340 -28.28 -1.05 18.09
CA LYS A 340 -27.39 -2.10 18.56
C LYS A 340 -26.90 -2.95 17.39
N VAL A 341 -25.60 -3.20 17.37
CA VAL A 341 -25.01 -4.19 16.44
C VAL A 341 -25.56 -5.56 16.82
N THR A 342 -26.18 -6.27 15.89
CA THR A 342 -26.70 -7.62 16.11
C THR A 342 -25.55 -8.61 16.28
N ARG A 343 -25.81 -9.83 16.82
CA ARG A 343 -24.77 -10.86 16.98
C ARG A 343 -24.18 -11.28 15.63
N VAL A 344 -25.04 -11.54 14.66
CA VAL A 344 -24.65 -11.84 13.28
C VAL A 344 -23.96 -10.64 12.66
N GLY A 345 -24.48 -9.43 12.88
CA GLY A 345 -23.89 -8.19 12.41
C GLY A 345 -22.44 -7.97 12.90
N ALA A 346 -22.15 -8.30 14.15
CA ALA A 346 -20.78 -8.23 14.69
C ALA A 346 -19.82 -9.19 13.95
N PHE A 347 -20.27 -10.41 13.66
CA PHE A 347 -19.50 -11.37 12.87
C PHE A 347 -19.29 -10.89 11.44
N LEU A 348 -20.34 -10.39 10.77
CA LEU A 348 -20.26 -9.87 9.40
C LEU A 348 -19.28 -8.69 9.29
N ARG A 349 -19.30 -7.74 10.24
CA ARG A 349 -18.35 -6.62 10.31
C ARG A 349 -16.92 -7.08 10.52
N LYS A 350 -16.70 -8.00 11.47
CA LYS A 350 -15.37 -8.54 11.76
C LYS A 350 -14.76 -9.29 10.56
N SER A 351 -15.59 -9.96 9.78
CA SER A 351 -15.18 -10.70 8.58
C SER A 351 -15.23 -9.87 7.29
N ARG A 352 -15.70 -8.60 7.36
CA ARG A 352 -15.95 -7.72 6.20
C ARG A 352 -16.93 -8.29 5.17
N ILE A 353 -17.69 -9.31 5.53
CA ILE A 353 -18.74 -9.91 4.68
C ILE A 353 -19.87 -8.90 4.44
N ASP A 354 -20.13 -8.01 5.40
CA ASP A 354 -21.13 -6.93 5.27
C ASP A 354 -20.88 -6.00 4.08
N GLU A 355 -19.65 -5.85 3.62
CA GLU A 355 -19.28 -4.99 2.49
C GLU A 355 -19.35 -5.70 1.12
N ILE A 356 -19.54 -7.01 1.06
CA ILE A 356 -19.63 -7.78 -0.21
C ILE A 356 -20.68 -7.23 -1.18
N PRO A 357 -21.89 -6.81 -0.76
CA PRO A 357 -22.88 -6.24 -1.68
C PRO A 357 -22.39 -4.98 -2.40
N GLN A 358 -21.38 -4.25 -1.90
CA GLN A 358 -20.81 -3.10 -2.61
C GLN A 358 -20.13 -3.47 -3.93
N LEU A 359 -19.84 -4.75 -4.19
CA LEU A 359 -19.40 -5.20 -5.51
C LEU A 359 -20.43 -4.88 -6.62
N TRP A 360 -21.73 -4.81 -6.30
CA TRP A 360 -22.75 -4.29 -7.20
C TRP A 360 -22.53 -2.81 -7.52
N ASN A 361 -22.19 -2.02 -6.51
CA ASN A 361 -21.86 -0.60 -6.71
C ASN A 361 -20.63 -0.43 -7.63
N VAL A 362 -19.65 -1.36 -7.54
CA VAL A 362 -18.49 -1.37 -8.46
C VAL A 362 -18.92 -1.72 -9.89
N LEU A 363 -19.73 -2.75 -10.07
CA LEU A 363 -20.25 -3.14 -11.40
C LEU A 363 -21.07 -2.03 -12.04
N LEU A 364 -21.92 -1.37 -11.27
CA LEU A 364 -22.73 -0.23 -11.75
C LEU A 364 -21.86 1.02 -11.97
N GLY A 365 -20.69 1.09 -11.35
CA GLY A 365 -19.70 2.15 -11.56
C GLY A 365 -19.87 3.38 -10.68
N SER A 366 -20.66 3.32 -9.60
CA SER A 366 -20.72 4.37 -8.59
C SER A 366 -19.44 4.44 -7.74
N ILE A 367 -18.78 3.30 -7.52
CA ILE A 367 -17.46 3.20 -6.91
C ILE A 367 -16.52 2.35 -7.77
N SER A 368 -15.25 2.25 -7.38
CA SER A 368 -14.22 1.39 -7.94
C SER A 368 -13.78 0.34 -6.91
N LEU A 369 -13.08 -0.71 -7.33
CA LEU A 369 -12.42 -1.62 -6.38
C LEU A 369 -11.36 -0.89 -5.56
N ILE A 370 -10.57 -0.02 -6.21
CA ILE A 370 -9.46 0.70 -5.59
C ILE A 370 -9.67 2.21 -5.73
N GLY A 371 -9.57 2.92 -4.62
CA GLY A 371 -9.71 4.37 -4.55
C GLY A 371 -9.78 4.87 -3.10
N PRO A 372 -9.85 6.18 -2.87
CA PRO A 372 -10.09 6.73 -1.54
C PRO A 372 -11.39 6.19 -0.94
N ARG A 373 -11.38 5.85 0.36
CA ARG A 373 -12.59 5.34 1.02
C ARG A 373 -13.68 6.40 1.03
N PRO A 374 -14.93 6.08 0.63
CA PRO A 374 -16.03 7.02 0.67
C PRO A 374 -16.48 7.30 2.10
N GLU A 375 -16.57 8.58 2.45
CA GLU A 375 -16.96 9.05 3.79
C GLU A 375 -18.43 9.52 3.81
N PHE A 376 -19.01 9.60 5.00
CA PHE A 376 -20.36 10.12 5.19
C PHE A 376 -20.44 11.62 4.88
N PRO A 377 -21.61 12.14 4.45
CA PRO A 377 -21.77 13.56 4.07
C PRO A 377 -21.44 14.56 5.19
N ASP A 378 -21.87 14.29 6.42
CA ASP A 378 -21.68 15.24 7.54
C ASP A 378 -20.21 15.34 7.98
N PRO A 379 -19.45 14.24 8.21
CA PRO A 379 -18.01 14.32 8.40
C PRO A 379 -17.29 15.06 7.27
N VAL A 380 -17.66 14.82 6.01
CA VAL A 380 -17.02 15.50 4.86
C VAL A 380 -17.18 17.00 4.93
N LYS A 381 -18.38 17.52 5.30
CA LYS A 381 -18.59 18.95 5.46
C LYS A 381 -17.64 19.57 6.49
N ARG A 382 -17.45 18.88 7.63
CA ARG A 382 -16.53 19.34 8.68
C ARG A 382 -15.08 19.26 8.24
N TYR A 383 -14.67 18.14 7.67
CA TYR A 383 -13.31 17.96 7.17
C TYR A 383 -12.95 18.96 6.06
N ALA A 384 -13.89 19.26 5.17
CA ALA A 384 -13.67 20.25 4.12
C ALA A 384 -13.50 21.68 4.66
N ALA A 385 -14.07 21.99 5.83
CA ALA A 385 -13.91 23.27 6.49
C ALA A 385 -12.57 23.38 7.26
N GLU A 386 -12.11 22.28 7.87
CA GLU A 386 -10.96 22.28 8.78
C GLU A 386 -9.66 21.78 8.13
N VAL A 387 -9.75 20.93 7.10
CA VAL A 387 -8.59 20.34 6.41
C VAL A 387 -8.43 20.97 5.03
N PRO A 388 -7.38 21.75 4.79
CA PRO A 388 -7.11 22.29 3.46
C PRO A 388 -7.05 21.21 2.41
N TYR A 389 -7.60 21.50 1.23
CA TYR A 389 -7.56 20.62 0.05
C TYR A 389 -8.31 19.27 0.20
N TYR A 390 -9.12 19.09 1.24
CA TYR A 390 -9.79 17.82 1.52
C TYR A 390 -10.60 17.29 0.32
N ASN A 391 -11.33 18.17 -0.36
CA ASN A 391 -12.21 17.80 -1.48
C ASN A 391 -11.47 17.27 -2.74
N ILE A 392 -10.16 17.42 -2.81
CA ILE A 392 -9.36 16.88 -3.92
C ILE A 392 -9.49 15.34 -4.00
N ARG A 393 -9.73 14.67 -2.89
CA ARG A 393 -9.95 13.21 -2.87
C ARG A 393 -11.20 12.77 -3.65
N HIS A 394 -12.15 13.67 -3.88
CA HIS A 394 -13.37 13.42 -4.63
C HIS A 394 -13.23 13.69 -6.15
N LEU A 395 -12.05 14.02 -6.65
CA LEU A 395 -11.79 14.14 -8.09
C LEU A 395 -11.94 12.80 -8.82
N ILE A 396 -11.72 11.71 -8.12
CA ILE A 396 -11.82 10.34 -8.66
C ILE A 396 -12.94 9.56 -7.97
N LYS A 397 -13.33 8.42 -8.55
CA LYS A 397 -14.28 7.52 -7.89
C LYS A 397 -13.70 7.00 -6.58
N PRO A 398 -14.48 6.95 -5.50
CA PRO A 398 -14.05 6.29 -4.28
C PRO A 398 -13.91 4.78 -4.49
N GLY A 399 -13.18 4.12 -3.61
CA GLY A 399 -12.88 2.70 -3.70
C GLY A 399 -13.41 1.88 -2.54
N LEU A 400 -13.61 0.58 -2.80
CA LEU A 400 -13.87 -0.42 -1.76
C LEU A 400 -12.63 -0.58 -0.87
N SER A 401 -11.45 -0.55 -1.48
CA SER A 401 -10.16 -0.49 -0.79
C SER A 401 -9.33 0.68 -1.28
N GLY A 402 -8.42 1.20 -0.46
CA GLY A 402 -7.59 2.35 -0.80
C GLY A 402 -6.23 2.33 -0.12
N TRP A 403 -5.33 3.19 -0.62
CA TRP A 403 -3.96 3.29 -0.13
C TRP A 403 -3.90 3.66 1.34
N ALA A 404 -4.71 4.65 1.77
CA ALA A 404 -4.83 5.05 3.16
C ALA A 404 -5.29 3.90 4.07
N GLN A 405 -6.20 3.03 3.60
CA GLN A 405 -6.70 1.91 4.40
C GLN A 405 -5.65 0.83 4.67
N ILE A 406 -4.64 0.72 3.80
CA ILE A 406 -3.58 -0.29 3.93
C ILE A 406 -2.48 0.16 4.88
N TYR A 407 -2.11 1.45 4.83
CA TYR A 407 -0.96 1.97 5.57
C TYR A 407 -1.34 2.69 6.86
N HIS A 408 -2.61 3.02 7.04
CA HIS A 408 -3.11 3.66 8.25
C HIS A 408 -3.82 2.63 9.13
N GLU A 409 -3.11 2.05 10.10
CA GLU A 409 -3.60 0.97 10.96
C GLU A 409 -4.66 1.43 11.99
N ASN A 410 -4.64 2.70 12.37
CA ASN A 410 -5.55 3.25 13.36
C ASN A 410 -6.70 4.00 12.67
N HIS A 411 -7.81 3.32 12.42
CA HIS A 411 -9.04 3.98 12.06
C HIS A 411 -9.79 4.35 13.35
N PRO A 412 -10.03 5.64 13.67
CA PRO A 412 -11.02 5.95 14.69
C PRO A 412 -12.37 5.50 14.15
N HIS A 413 -12.88 4.46 14.74
CA HIS A 413 -14.24 4.02 14.47
C HIS A 413 -15.27 4.98 15.09
N HIS A 414 -14.82 5.88 15.98
CA HIS A 414 -15.66 6.78 16.76
C HIS A 414 -14.93 8.12 17.00
N GLY A 415 -15.33 9.15 16.29
CA GLY A 415 -14.86 10.51 16.51
C GLY A 415 -14.31 11.20 15.25
N ILE A 416 -14.33 12.55 15.29
CA ILE A 416 -13.75 13.39 14.25
C ILE A 416 -12.35 13.77 14.71
N ASP A 417 -11.33 13.11 14.19
CA ASP A 417 -9.94 13.46 14.41
C ASP A 417 -9.39 14.14 13.15
N VAL A 418 -9.08 15.42 13.27
CA VAL A 418 -8.57 16.26 12.17
C VAL A 418 -7.16 15.84 11.77
N GLU A 419 -6.29 15.53 12.74
CA GLU A 419 -4.90 15.11 12.44
C GLU A 419 -4.87 13.74 11.77
N GLU A 420 -5.71 12.82 12.21
CA GLU A 420 -5.84 11.53 11.56
C GLU A 420 -6.41 11.67 10.15
N THR A 421 -7.38 12.55 9.96
CA THR A 421 -7.96 12.86 8.64
C THR A 421 -6.92 13.49 7.71
N LYS A 422 -6.04 14.35 8.20
CA LYS A 422 -4.88 14.84 7.44
C LYS A 422 -3.95 13.71 7.03
N ASN A 423 -3.64 12.79 7.93
CA ASN A 423 -2.83 11.62 7.59
C ASN A 423 -3.46 10.77 6.48
N LYS A 424 -4.77 10.49 6.56
CA LYS A 424 -5.50 9.77 5.49
C LYS A 424 -5.42 10.52 4.17
N LEU A 425 -5.66 11.83 4.19
CA LEU A 425 -5.60 12.67 3.00
C LEU A 425 -4.20 12.64 2.34
N SER A 426 -3.14 12.61 3.12
CA SER A 426 -1.77 12.49 2.63
C SER A 426 -1.57 11.24 1.76
N TYR A 427 -2.08 10.09 2.19
CA TYR A 427 -2.06 8.84 1.42
C TYR A 427 -3.02 8.87 0.22
N ASP A 428 -4.22 9.44 0.38
CA ASP A 428 -5.19 9.58 -0.71
C ASP A 428 -4.63 10.46 -1.85
N LEU A 429 -3.97 11.57 -1.52
CA LEU A 429 -3.32 12.45 -2.50
C LEU A 429 -2.14 11.75 -3.20
N TYR A 430 -1.36 10.96 -2.47
CA TYR A 430 -0.31 10.14 -3.08
C TYR A 430 -0.89 9.16 -4.11
N TYR A 431 -1.97 8.48 -3.77
CA TYR A 431 -2.66 7.59 -4.69
C TYR A 431 -3.18 8.35 -5.92
N ILE A 432 -3.86 9.48 -5.73
CA ILE A 432 -4.43 10.28 -6.82
C ILE A 432 -3.34 10.74 -7.80
N LYS A 433 -2.18 11.17 -7.28
CA LYS A 433 -1.02 11.59 -8.07
C LYS A 433 -0.38 10.44 -8.85
N ASN A 434 -0.21 9.28 -8.21
CA ASN A 434 0.58 8.16 -8.71
C ASN A 434 -0.27 7.01 -9.26
N ARG A 435 -1.53 7.25 -9.62
CA ARG A 435 -2.47 6.24 -10.14
C ARG A 435 -1.86 5.43 -11.29
N SER A 436 -1.87 4.12 -11.14
CA SER A 436 -1.41 3.19 -12.17
C SER A 436 -2.00 1.79 -11.91
N ILE A 437 -2.13 0.97 -12.95
CA ILE A 437 -2.58 -0.42 -12.79
C ILE A 437 -1.69 -1.21 -11.83
N MET A 438 -0.37 -0.96 -11.86
CA MET A 438 0.55 -1.63 -10.94
C MET A 438 0.30 -1.25 -9.48
N LEU A 439 -0.01 0.02 -9.21
CA LEU A 439 -0.36 0.48 -7.86
C LEU A 439 -1.70 -0.12 -7.42
N ASP A 440 -2.69 -0.19 -8.32
CA ASP A 440 -3.99 -0.81 -8.02
C ASP A 440 -3.83 -2.30 -7.69
N ILE A 441 -3.05 -3.05 -8.47
CA ILE A 441 -2.73 -4.46 -8.19
C ILE A 441 -2.03 -4.58 -6.84
N LYS A 442 -1.08 -3.71 -6.54
CA LYS A 442 -0.39 -3.69 -5.23
C LYS A 442 -1.38 -3.50 -4.09
N ILE A 443 -2.31 -2.55 -4.22
CA ILE A 443 -3.35 -2.30 -3.22
C ILE A 443 -4.26 -3.52 -3.07
N ALA A 444 -4.74 -4.09 -4.18
CA ALA A 444 -5.60 -5.27 -4.16
C ALA A 444 -4.95 -6.45 -3.43
N LEU A 445 -3.70 -6.76 -3.75
CA LEU A 445 -2.94 -7.85 -3.11
C LEU A 445 -2.71 -7.60 -1.61
N LEU A 446 -2.39 -6.37 -1.22
CA LEU A 446 -2.23 -5.99 0.18
C LEU A 446 -3.57 -6.04 0.93
N THR A 447 -4.69 -5.68 0.27
CA THR A 447 -6.04 -5.83 0.84
C THR A 447 -6.36 -7.29 1.14
N VAL A 448 -6.09 -8.20 0.19
CA VAL A 448 -6.26 -9.65 0.41
C VAL A 448 -5.42 -10.11 1.60
N LYS A 449 -4.16 -9.67 1.70
CA LYS A 449 -3.30 -9.96 2.85
C LYS A 449 -3.92 -9.50 4.17
N THR A 450 -4.41 -8.26 4.24
CA THR A 450 -5.03 -7.69 5.45
C THR A 450 -6.28 -8.46 5.84
N LEU A 451 -7.12 -8.84 4.88
CA LEU A 451 -8.31 -9.66 5.11
C LEU A 451 -7.95 -11.06 5.67
N LEU A 452 -6.94 -11.72 5.10
CA LEU A 452 -6.49 -13.04 5.54
C LEU A 452 -5.78 -13.03 6.89
N SER A 453 -5.04 -11.97 7.21
CA SER A 453 -4.31 -11.84 8.49
C SER A 453 -5.23 -11.51 9.68
N ARG A 454 -6.53 -11.24 9.44
CA ARG A 454 -7.51 -10.78 10.44
C ARG A 454 -7.03 -9.57 11.27
N SER A 455 -6.07 -8.81 10.74
CA SER A 455 -5.52 -7.62 11.40
C SER A 455 -6.45 -6.40 11.31
N GLY A 456 -7.57 -6.50 10.62
CA GLY A 456 -8.64 -5.50 10.64
C GLY A 456 -9.45 -5.65 11.92
N LYS A 457 -9.14 -4.82 12.94
CA LYS A 457 -9.98 -4.64 14.12
C LYS A 457 -11.18 -3.79 13.78
#